data_73eaff632ff7b57f7e4e6bd8edb8f8f0
#
_entry.id   73eaff632ff7b57f7e4e6bd8edb8f8f0
#
_cell.length_a   1.000
_cell.length_b   1.000
_cell.length_c   1.000
_cell.angle_alpha   90.00
_cell.angle_beta   90.00
_cell.angle_gamma   90.00
#
_symmetry.space_group_name_H-M   'P 1'
#
loop_
_entity.id
_entity.type
_entity.pdbx_description
1 polymer ?
#
loop_
_entity_poly.entity_id
_entity_poly.type
_entity_poly.pdbx_seq_one_letter_code
_entity_poly.pdbx_strand_id
1 'polypeptide(L)'
;MSVIIFLLFRLKLKQRYALNNEHYTALKIRGHKHLCKDCGSIFVDRFNTLDLCSKMTNRLRCKIQQLSLTKPFKHIAREYKLSVTTIEKIALAYIREKDSQHIMYSPEVLGIDEAHLNGLIRYVLTDINEHLLFEMLPKRDKQTVINYLDSLPDSNNIKIVTMDMYRPYREAVYECLPDAAIVIDRFHVVKLINDVLSDYRKTLCKQLPAAEKKEINSVQKALNTNRKDLTANQNKKLGYIYSKYPELEMAYDLKEEFRKIYDCTNRRAAVLKYTKWSRKVKQNFSPYIPITETVNRWSREIFNYFDHPYTNGVTEAINGCIKAIARDGKGYSFEILRGKVLYGQAYKTCLLYTSDAAD
;
A
#
# COMPACT_ATOMS: atom_id res chain seq x y z
N MET A 1 -12.60 53.71 28.23
CA MET A 1 -13.08 53.95 26.83
C MET A 1 -11.86 54.07 25.94
N SER A 2 -11.54 53.01 25.21
CA SER A 2 -10.39 52.98 24.29
C SER A 2 -10.72 53.75 23.03
N VAL A 3 -9.99 54.85 22.77
CA VAL A 3 -10.17 55.68 21.57
C VAL A 3 -9.36 55.03 20.43
N ILE A 4 -10.06 54.44 19.48
CA ILE A 4 -9.47 53.84 18.25
C ILE A 4 -9.29 54.99 17.24
N ILE A 5 -8.04 55.24 16.80
CA ILE A 5 -7.78 56.15 15.65
C ILE A 5 -7.78 55.33 14.37
N PHE A 6 -8.70 55.68 13.44
CA PHE A 6 -8.73 55.15 12.11
C PHE A 6 -7.62 55.75 11.24
N LEU A 7 -6.58 54.94 10.94
CA LEU A 7 -5.67 55.24 9.86
C LEU A 7 -6.24 54.67 8.56
N LEU A 8 -6.81 55.56 7.72
CA LEU A 8 -7.39 55.20 6.43
C LEU A 8 -6.32 54.76 5.41
N PHE A 9 -5.86 53.54 5.52
CA PHE A 9 -5.19 52.89 4.40
C PHE A 9 -6.22 51.99 3.67
N ARG A 10 -6.57 52.35 2.44
CA ARG A 10 -7.45 51.55 1.58
C ARG A 10 -6.72 50.29 1.16
N LEU A 11 -6.85 49.16 1.86
CA LEU A 11 -6.46 47.82 1.40
C LEU A 11 -7.49 47.35 0.38
N LYS A 12 -7.21 47.50 -0.89
CA LYS A 12 -7.97 46.83 -1.96
C LYS A 12 -7.57 45.37 -2.03
N LEU A 13 -8.19 44.49 -1.24
CA LEU A 13 -8.00 43.05 -1.31
C LEU A 13 -8.91 42.45 -2.39
N LYS A 14 -8.33 41.91 -3.44
CA LYS A 14 -9.05 41.16 -4.47
C LYS A 14 -9.02 39.68 -4.06
N GLN A 15 -10.10 39.19 -3.45
CA GLN A 15 -10.20 37.79 -3.07
C GLN A 15 -10.89 36.95 -4.15
N ARG A 16 -10.38 35.73 -4.37
CA ARG A 16 -11.00 34.76 -5.28
C ARG A 16 -12.11 34.02 -4.52
N TYR A 17 -13.27 33.89 -5.14
CA TYR A 17 -14.40 33.15 -4.63
C TYR A 17 -14.56 31.83 -5.36
N ALA A 18 -15.24 30.83 -4.75
CA ALA A 18 -15.55 29.57 -5.42
C ALA A 18 -16.43 29.81 -6.67
N LEU A 19 -16.29 28.93 -7.67
CA LEU A 19 -17.16 28.92 -8.84
C LEU A 19 -18.63 28.87 -8.43
N ASN A 20 -19.39 29.82 -8.92
CA ASN A 20 -20.84 29.79 -8.91
C ASN A 20 -21.27 29.62 -10.36
N ASN A 21 -21.88 28.51 -10.73
CA ASN A 21 -22.32 28.20 -12.10
C ASN A 21 -21.24 28.50 -13.18
N GLU A 22 -20.03 27.91 -13.00
CA GLU A 22 -18.88 28.04 -13.94
C GLU A 22 -18.23 29.43 -14.05
N HIS A 23 -18.68 30.43 -13.31
CA HIS A 23 -18.09 31.76 -13.35
C HIS A 23 -17.12 32.02 -12.19
N TYR A 24 -15.96 32.59 -12.52
CA TYR A 24 -15.00 33.07 -11.51
C TYR A 24 -15.49 34.35 -10.87
N THR A 25 -15.76 34.31 -9.59
CA THR A 25 -16.16 35.50 -8.81
C THR A 25 -14.99 36.03 -7.99
N ALA A 26 -14.69 37.29 -8.05
CA ALA A 26 -13.71 37.96 -7.22
C ALA A 26 -14.40 38.97 -6.29
N LEU A 27 -14.10 38.89 -5.00
CA LEU A 27 -14.58 39.84 -4.02
C LEU A 27 -13.55 40.99 -3.89
N LYS A 28 -14.03 42.24 -3.96
CA LYS A 28 -13.25 43.44 -3.67
C LYS A 28 -13.68 43.94 -2.31
N ILE A 29 -12.79 43.87 -1.33
CA ILE A 29 -13.08 44.21 0.06
C ILE A 29 -12.28 45.43 0.46
N ARG A 30 -12.92 46.33 1.19
CA ARG A 30 -12.28 47.44 1.87
C ARG A 30 -12.06 47.01 3.32
N GLY A 31 -10.83 47.08 3.80
CA GLY A 31 -10.49 46.85 5.20
C GLY A 31 -9.72 48.06 5.74
N HIS A 32 -9.79 48.25 7.05
CA HIS A 32 -9.11 49.34 7.75
C HIS A 32 -7.96 48.78 8.61
N LYS A 33 -6.92 49.56 8.76
CA LYS A 33 -5.90 49.33 9.78
C LYS A 33 -6.23 50.18 10.98
N HIS A 34 -6.16 49.60 12.14
CA HIS A 34 -6.39 50.23 13.43
C HIS A 34 -5.09 50.26 14.22
N LEU A 35 -4.82 51.39 14.86
CA LEU A 35 -3.71 51.51 15.80
C LEU A 35 -4.29 51.54 17.24
N CYS A 36 -3.84 50.64 18.10
CA CYS A 36 -4.15 50.68 19.50
C CYS A 36 -3.34 51.83 20.17
N LYS A 37 -4.01 52.74 20.80
CA LYS A 37 -3.33 53.86 21.50
C LYS A 37 -2.60 53.40 22.75
N ASP A 38 -3.08 52.35 23.41
CA ASP A 38 -2.55 51.90 24.67
C ASP A 38 -1.25 51.10 24.51
N CYS A 39 -1.17 50.23 23.47
CA CYS A 39 -0.02 49.35 23.26
C CYS A 39 0.73 49.59 21.93
N GLY A 40 0.31 50.52 21.08
CA GLY A 40 0.93 50.82 19.78
C GLY A 40 0.77 49.72 18.73
N SER A 41 0.04 48.65 19.01
CA SER A 41 -0.14 47.55 18.06
C SER A 41 -1.04 47.95 16.89
N ILE A 42 -0.70 47.48 15.68
CA ILE A 42 -1.53 47.68 14.48
C ILE A 42 -2.30 46.40 14.22
N PHE A 43 -3.60 46.48 14.04
CA PHE A 43 -4.45 45.39 13.66
C PHE A 43 -5.36 45.76 12.46
N VAL A 44 -5.88 44.78 11.78
CA VAL A 44 -6.73 44.92 10.57
C VAL A 44 -8.10 44.37 10.89
N ASP A 45 -9.15 44.91 10.22
CA ASP A 45 -10.50 44.35 10.31
C ASP A 45 -10.46 42.82 10.10
N ARG A 46 -11.15 42.12 10.99
CA ARG A 46 -11.30 40.65 10.88
C ARG A 46 -12.67 40.34 10.27
N PHE A 47 -12.64 39.52 9.26
CA PHE A 47 -13.86 39.02 8.60
C PHE A 47 -13.93 37.49 8.77
N ASN A 48 -14.93 36.99 9.47
CA ASN A 48 -15.05 35.57 9.81
C ASN A 48 -15.10 34.64 8.59
N THR A 49 -15.48 35.16 7.42
CA THR A 49 -15.61 34.40 6.18
C THR A 49 -14.39 34.50 5.26
N LEU A 50 -13.36 35.26 5.66
CA LEU A 50 -12.25 35.59 4.80
C LEU A 50 -10.91 35.32 5.50
N ASP A 51 -10.05 34.61 4.81
CA ASP A 51 -8.64 34.52 5.19
C ASP A 51 -7.84 35.65 4.48
N LEU A 52 -7.62 36.73 5.21
CA LEU A 52 -6.93 37.90 4.70
C LEU A 52 -5.47 37.62 4.33
N CYS A 53 -4.84 36.65 5.01
CA CYS A 53 -3.44 36.27 4.74
C CYS A 53 -3.29 35.52 3.43
N SER A 54 -4.26 34.70 3.05
CA SER A 54 -4.20 33.88 1.83
C SER A 54 -4.86 34.51 0.61
N LYS A 55 -5.49 35.68 0.73
CA LYS A 55 -6.29 36.34 -0.32
C LYS A 55 -7.37 35.40 -0.90
N MET A 56 -7.94 34.56 -0.07
CA MET A 56 -8.88 33.51 -0.43
C MET A 56 -10.03 33.48 0.59
N THR A 57 -11.25 33.16 0.12
CA THR A 57 -12.37 32.95 1.05
C THR A 57 -12.25 31.60 1.75
N ASN A 58 -12.74 31.49 2.98
CA ASN A 58 -12.76 30.23 3.72
C ASN A 58 -13.51 29.14 2.96
N ARG A 59 -14.62 29.49 2.28
CA ARG A 59 -15.37 28.55 1.44
C ARG A 59 -14.53 27.94 0.31
N LEU A 60 -13.75 28.77 -0.40
CA LEU A 60 -12.84 28.27 -1.43
C LEU A 60 -11.72 27.42 -0.83
N ARG A 61 -11.16 27.84 0.30
CA ARG A 61 -10.14 27.06 1.02
C ARG A 61 -10.67 25.67 1.38
N CYS A 62 -11.83 25.57 2.04
CA CYS A 62 -12.44 24.28 2.39
C CYS A 62 -12.70 23.41 1.16
N LYS A 63 -13.15 23.99 0.05
CA LYS A 63 -13.35 23.25 -1.20
C LYS A 63 -12.04 22.68 -1.74
N ILE A 64 -10.96 23.48 -1.73
CA ILE A 64 -9.62 23.03 -2.16
C ILE A 64 -9.09 21.97 -1.21
N GLN A 65 -9.25 22.11 0.10
CA GLN A 65 -8.87 21.10 1.09
C GLN A 65 -9.48 19.74 0.75
N GLN A 66 -10.79 19.67 0.54
CA GLN A 66 -11.49 18.43 0.18
C GLN A 66 -11.01 17.86 -1.16
N LEU A 67 -10.94 18.71 -2.20
CA LEU A 67 -10.49 18.28 -3.52
C LEU A 67 -9.02 17.83 -3.52
N SER A 68 -8.19 18.43 -2.68
CA SER A 68 -6.76 18.09 -2.60
C SER A 68 -6.50 16.67 -2.14
N LEU A 69 -7.43 16.04 -1.42
CA LEU A 69 -7.32 14.65 -1.01
C LEU A 69 -7.61 13.66 -2.16
N THR A 70 -8.49 14.04 -3.11
CA THR A 70 -8.99 13.13 -4.15
C THR A 70 -8.48 13.42 -5.54
N LYS A 71 -8.28 14.70 -5.90
CA LYS A 71 -7.84 15.12 -7.25
C LYS A 71 -6.33 15.41 -7.31
N PRO A 72 -5.67 15.22 -8.47
CA PRO A 72 -4.30 15.71 -8.70
C PRO A 72 -4.21 17.24 -8.57
N PHE A 73 -3.15 17.75 -7.94
CA PHE A 73 -2.99 19.19 -7.67
C PHE A 73 -2.99 20.04 -8.93
N LYS A 74 -2.44 19.53 -10.05
CA LYS A 74 -2.44 20.22 -11.34
C LYS A 74 -3.85 20.45 -11.88
N HIS A 75 -4.78 19.52 -11.65
CA HIS A 75 -6.16 19.67 -12.05
C HIS A 75 -6.85 20.77 -11.24
N ILE A 76 -6.69 20.76 -9.91
CA ILE A 76 -7.25 21.78 -9.02
C ILE A 76 -6.63 23.16 -9.37
N ALA A 77 -5.33 23.23 -9.58
CA ALA A 77 -4.62 24.47 -9.95
C ALA A 77 -5.18 25.09 -11.24
N ARG A 78 -5.46 24.25 -12.24
CA ARG A 78 -6.07 24.69 -13.51
C ARG A 78 -7.52 25.11 -13.32
N GLU A 79 -8.33 24.30 -12.63
CA GLU A 79 -9.75 24.55 -12.37
C GLU A 79 -9.97 25.87 -11.60
N TYR A 80 -9.14 26.17 -10.60
CA TYR A 80 -9.30 27.33 -9.73
C TYR A 80 -8.32 28.48 -10.05
N LYS A 81 -7.54 28.37 -11.12
CA LYS A 81 -6.50 29.36 -11.55
C LYS A 81 -5.56 29.73 -10.40
N LEU A 82 -5.11 28.74 -9.66
CA LEU A 82 -4.13 28.85 -8.57
C LEU A 82 -2.81 28.20 -8.95
N SER A 83 -1.73 28.54 -8.24
CA SER A 83 -0.47 27.83 -8.40
C SER A 83 -0.54 26.45 -7.73
N VAL A 84 0.16 25.45 -8.28
CA VAL A 84 0.29 24.12 -7.67
C VAL A 84 0.85 24.24 -6.24
N THR A 85 1.83 25.10 -6.02
CA THR A 85 2.43 25.36 -4.70
C THR A 85 1.40 25.90 -3.70
N THR A 86 0.41 26.70 -4.13
CA THR A 86 -0.67 27.15 -3.25
C THR A 86 -1.57 25.99 -2.84
N ILE A 87 -1.92 25.12 -3.80
CA ILE A 87 -2.72 23.92 -3.52
C ILE A 87 -1.97 22.99 -2.55
N GLU A 88 -0.68 22.79 -2.77
CA GLU A 88 0.18 21.97 -1.91
C GLU A 88 0.22 22.46 -0.47
N LYS A 89 0.42 23.77 -0.28
CA LYS A 89 0.41 24.38 1.06
C LYS A 89 -0.94 24.21 1.78
N ILE A 90 -2.04 24.35 1.05
CA ILE A 90 -3.39 24.15 1.61
C ILE A 90 -3.60 22.69 1.98
N ALA A 91 -3.18 21.76 1.09
CA ALA A 91 -3.27 20.33 1.32
C ALA A 91 -2.47 19.89 2.55
N LEU A 92 -1.20 20.32 2.66
CA LEU A 92 -0.35 20.02 3.81
C LEU A 92 -0.94 20.52 5.14
N ALA A 93 -1.42 21.77 5.15
CA ALA A 93 -2.05 22.31 6.36
C ALA A 93 -3.30 21.52 6.76
N TYR A 94 -4.09 21.09 5.77
CA TYR A 94 -5.29 20.28 6.00
C TYR A 94 -4.97 18.85 6.46
N ILE A 95 -3.95 18.22 5.89
CA ILE A 95 -3.48 16.91 6.32
C ILE A 95 -3.01 16.94 7.77
N ARG A 96 -2.22 17.96 8.16
CA ARG A 96 -1.76 18.15 9.55
C ARG A 96 -2.91 18.37 10.53
N GLU A 97 -3.92 19.12 10.11
CA GLU A 97 -5.16 19.26 10.88
C GLU A 97 -5.87 17.93 11.08
N LYS A 98 -5.98 17.12 10.02
CA LYS A 98 -6.55 15.77 10.09
C LYS A 98 -5.72 14.84 10.97
N ASP A 99 -4.39 14.88 10.86
CA ASP A 99 -3.48 14.10 11.70
C ASP A 99 -3.67 14.43 13.19
N SER A 100 -3.86 15.72 13.55
CA SER A 100 -4.09 16.13 14.94
C SER A 100 -5.46 15.69 15.51
N GLN A 101 -6.41 15.39 14.64
CA GLN A 101 -7.76 14.92 15.00
C GLN A 101 -7.90 13.39 14.84
N HIS A 102 -6.87 12.72 14.31
CA HIS A 102 -6.92 11.30 14.05
C HIS A 102 -6.88 10.52 15.37
N ILE A 103 -7.91 9.71 15.59
CA ILE A 103 -7.98 8.82 16.74
C ILE A 103 -7.28 7.52 16.36
N MET A 104 -6.16 7.25 17.00
CA MET A 104 -5.46 5.97 16.83
C MET A 104 -6.24 4.85 17.51
N TYR A 105 -6.22 3.67 16.90
CA TYR A 105 -6.78 2.44 17.46
C TYR A 105 -5.85 1.28 17.12
N SER A 106 -6.08 0.11 17.66
CA SER A 106 -5.34 -1.11 17.33
C SER A 106 -6.26 -2.11 16.63
N PRO A 107 -6.00 -2.46 15.35
CA PRO A 107 -6.81 -3.42 14.62
C PRO A 107 -6.60 -4.83 15.16
N GLU A 108 -7.61 -5.68 15.12
CA GLU A 108 -7.47 -7.09 15.54
C GLU A 108 -6.54 -7.88 14.59
N VAL A 109 -6.63 -7.59 13.28
CA VAL A 109 -5.81 -8.21 12.24
C VAL A 109 -5.06 -7.13 11.48
N LEU A 110 -3.77 -7.02 11.73
CA LEU A 110 -2.87 -6.06 11.10
C LEU A 110 -2.16 -6.66 9.89
N GLY A 111 -2.29 -6.04 8.73
CA GLY A 111 -1.49 -6.36 7.54
C GLY A 111 -0.25 -5.48 7.45
N ILE A 112 0.90 -6.06 7.13
CA ILE A 112 2.16 -5.35 6.89
C ILE A 112 2.70 -5.74 5.51
N ASP A 113 2.96 -4.74 4.65
CA ASP A 113 3.53 -4.95 3.33
C ASP A 113 4.36 -3.73 2.88
N GLU A 114 4.97 -3.83 1.72
CA GLU A 114 5.84 -2.81 1.14
C GLU A 114 5.26 -2.24 -0.16
N ALA A 115 5.23 -0.91 -0.24
CA ALA A 115 4.98 -0.21 -1.49
C ALA A 115 6.26 0.38 -2.07
N HIS A 116 6.63 -0.05 -3.28
CA HIS A 116 7.73 0.55 -4.04
C HIS A 116 7.21 1.79 -4.78
N LEU A 117 7.64 2.97 -4.33
CA LEU A 117 7.15 4.27 -4.79
C LEU A 117 8.34 5.16 -5.20
N ASN A 118 8.43 5.48 -6.50
CA ASN A 118 9.47 6.38 -7.03
C ASN A 118 10.90 6.01 -6.58
N GLY A 119 11.23 4.70 -6.59
CA GLY A 119 12.54 4.20 -6.18
C GLY A 119 12.76 4.09 -4.65
N LEU A 120 11.76 4.44 -3.87
CA LEU A 120 11.80 4.32 -2.40
C LEU A 120 10.80 3.26 -1.93
N ILE A 121 11.17 2.54 -0.87
CA ILE A 121 10.31 1.56 -0.23
C ILE A 121 9.61 2.23 0.95
N ARG A 122 8.27 2.07 1.01
CA ARG A 122 7.43 2.57 2.09
C ARG A 122 6.71 1.40 2.74
N TYR A 123 6.51 1.45 4.04
CA TYR A 123 5.64 0.52 4.72
C TYR A 123 4.19 0.89 4.56
N VAL A 124 3.37 -0.11 4.41
CA VAL A 124 1.93 0.01 4.35
C VAL A 124 1.35 -0.92 5.41
N LEU A 125 0.67 -0.33 6.36
CA LEU A 125 -0.04 -1.01 7.43
C LEU A 125 -1.54 -0.94 7.11
N THR A 126 -2.23 -2.07 7.23
CA THR A 126 -3.66 -2.17 6.89
C THR A 126 -4.44 -2.85 8.01
N ASP A 127 -5.65 -2.41 8.21
CA ASP A 127 -6.67 -3.16 8.93
C ASP A 127 -7.31 -4.13 7.95
N ILE A 128 -7.00 -5.43 8.12
CA ILE A 128 -7.45 -6.47 7.20
C ILE A 128 -8.97 -6.69 7.32
N ASN A 129 -9.52 -6.63 8.54
CA ASN A 129 -10.95 -6.86 8.77
C ASN A 129 -11.80 -5.73 8.20
N GLU A 130 -11.37 -4.49 8.39
CA GLU A 130 -12.10 -3.31 7.91
C GLU A 130 -11.76 -2.93 6.46
N HIS A 131 -10.80 -3.61 5.85
CA HIS A 131 -10.30 -3.31 4.50
C HIS A 131 -9.82 -1.85 4.35
N LEU A 132 -9.10 -1.35 5.36
CA LEU A 132 -8.64 0.03 5.42
C LEU A 132 -7.12 0.14 5.41
N LEU A 133 -6.62 1.23 4.80
CA LEU A 133 -5.27 1.66 5.12
C LEU A 133 -5.25 2.11 6.58
N PHE A 134 -4.40 1.49 7.36
CA PHE A 134 -4.20 1.83 8.76
C PHE A 134 -3.14 2.93 8.90
N GLU A 135 -1.97 2.75 8.26
CA GLU A 135 -0.91 3.76 8.24
C GLU A 135 0.11 3.51 7.10
N MET A 136 0.86 4.56 6.76
CA MET A 136 2.06 4.47 5.92
C MET A 136 3.27 4.99 6.68
N LEU A 137 4.37 4.22 6.69
CA LEU A 137 5.61 4.65 7.36
C LEU A 137 6.70 5.01 6.34
N PRO A 138 7.56 6.00 6.66
CA PRO A 138 8.45 6.61 5.67
C PRO A 138 9.69 5.76 5.33
N LYS A 139 10.11 4.84 6.20
CA LYS A 139 11.38 4.10 6.07
C LYS A 139 11.19 2.61 6.30
N ARG A 140 12.00 1.82 5.60
CA ARG A 140 12.10 0.37 5.74
C ARG A 140 13.17 -0.01 6.76
N ASP A 141 12.93 0.24 8.02
CA ASP A 141 13.82 -0.21 9.09
C ASP A 141 13.00 -0.75 10.28
N LYS A 142 13.59 -1.68 11.02
CA LYS A 142 12.97 -2.34 12.17
C LYS A 142 12.52 -1.31 13.21
N GLN A 143 13.35 -0.31 13.49
CA GLN A 143 13.09 0.66 14.54
C GLN A 143 11.88 1.55 14.23
N THR A 144 11.68 1.92 12.96
CA THR A 144 10.47 2.67 12.54
C THR A 144 9.19 1.88 12.82
N VAL A 145 9.20 0.56 12.61
CA VAL A 145 8.03 -0.31 12.92
C VAL A 145 7.82 -0.42 14.42
N ILE A 146 8.89 -0.68 15.19
CA ILE A 146 8.82 -0.76 16.66
C ILE A 146 8.24 0.53 17.23
N ASN A 147 8.81 1.69 16.89
CA ASN A 147 8.36 2.97 17.40
C ASN A 147 6.87 3.24 17.11
N TYR A 148 6.41 2.78 15.94
CA TYR A 148 5.01 2.94 15.58
C TYR A 148 4.10 1.97 16.36
N LEU A 149 4.46 0.69 16.44
CA LEU A 149 3.66 -0.31 17.18
C LEU A 149 3.58 0.02 18.67
N ASP A 150 4.67 0.50 19.26
CA ASP A 150 4.71 0.93 20.67
C ASP A 150 3.86 2.19 20.93
N SER A 151 3.62 3.01 19.90
CA SER A 151 2.77 4.20 20.01
C SER A 151 1.28 3.90 19.93
N LEU A 152 0.90 2.68 19.55
CA LEU A 152 -0.50 2.29 19.41
C LEU A 152 -1.18 2.13 20.79
N PRO A 153 -2.41 2.64 20.96
CA PRO A 153 -3.18 2.35 22.14
C PRO A 153 -3.61 0.88 22.13
N ASP A 154 -3.65 0.24 23.29
CA ASP A 154 -4.15 -1.13 23.44
C ASP A 154 -3.59 -2.13 22.41
N SER A 155 -2.28 -2.11 22.18
CA SER A 155 -1.59 -2.97 21.20
C SER A 155 -1.90 -4.47 21.39
N ASN A 156 -2.30 -4.88 22.60
CA ASN A 156 -2.78 -6.24 22.93
C ASN A 156 -4.07 -6.65 22.17
N ASN A 157 -4.78 -5.72 21.55
CA ASN A 157 -5.92 -6.01 20.69
C ASN A 157 -5.50 -6.65 19.36
N ILE A 158 -4.24 -6.44 18.94
CA ILE A 158 -3.70 -7.04 17.72
C ILE A 158 -3.44 -8.53 18.02
N LYS A 159 -4.28 -9.40 17.45
CA LYS A 159 -4.19 -10.85 17.61
C LYS A 159 -3.42 -11.54 16.49
N ILE A 160 -3.50 -10.96 15.30
CA ILE A 160 -2.91 -11.55 14.09
C ILE A 160 -2.19 -10.46 13.30
N VAL A 161 -0.99 -10.80 12.83
CA VAL A 161 -0.22 -9.96 11.91
C VAL A 161 0.05 -10.73 10.63
N THR A 162 -0.49 -10.26 9.50
CA THR A 162 -0.17 -10.82 8.17
C THR A 162 1.00 -10.06 7.56
N MET A 163 1.98 -10.77 7.02
CA MET A 163 3.17 -10.14 6.44
C MET A 163 3.90 -11.05 5.46
N ASP A 164 4.88 -10.47 4.76
CA ASP A 164 5.85 -11.20 3.95
C ASP A 164 6.95 -11.83 4.80
N MET A 165 7.71 -12.76 4.22
CA MET A 165 8.85 -13.40 4.87
C MET A 165 10.05 -12.45 4.96
N TYR A 166 9.91 -11.37 5.73
CA TYR A 166 10.97 -10.42 5.98
C TYR A 166 11.36 -10.42 7.47
N ARG A 167 12.61 -10.80 7.75
CA ARG A 167 13.10 -11.03 9.11
C ARG A 167 12.97 -9.79 10.03
N PRO A 168 13.31 -8.56 9.61
CA PRO A 168 13.13 -7.38 10.47
C PRO A 168 11.71 -7.14 10.93
N TYR A 169 10.69 -7.47 10.11
CA TYR A 169 9.28 -7.36 10.51
C TYR A 169 8.93 -8.37 11.59
N ARG A 170 9.32 -9.63 11.35
CA ARG A 170 9.10 -10.70 12.34
C ARG A 170 9.70 -10.33 13.70
N GLU A 171 10.93 -9.83 13.72
CA GLU A 171 11.60 -9.42 14.95
C GLU A 171 10.89 -8.24 15.63
N ALA A 172 10.45 -7.22 14.87
CA ALA A 172 9.69 -6.11 15.41
C ALA A 172 8.34 -6.55 16.00
N VAL A 173 7.61 -7.41 15.27
CA VAL A 173 6.31 -7.92 15.74
C VAL A 173 6.47 -8.76 17.02
N TYR A 174 7.44 -9.67 17.08
CA TYR A 174 7.66 -10.46 18.30
C TYR A 174 8.11 -9.61 19.50
N GLU A 175 8.79 -8.48 19.24
CA GLU A 175 9.24 -7.57 20.29
C GLU A 175 8.09 -6.73 20.85
N CYS A 176 7.22 -6.18 19.98
CA CYS A 176 6.14 -5.28 20.40
C CYS A 176 4.81 -6.01 20.66
N LEU A 177 4.55 -7.14 20.00
CA LEU A 177 3.29 -7.88 20.01
C LEU A 177 3.54 -9.37 20.27
N PRO A 178 4.07 -9.74 21.46
CA PRO A 178 4.51 -11.12 21.74
C PRO A 178 3.37 -12.15 21.68
N ASP A 179 2.14 -11.75 21.94
CA ASP A 179 0.95 -12.61 21.92
C ASP A 179 0.27 -12.71 20.54
N ALA A 180 0.70 -11.89 19.57
CA ALA A 180 0.13 -11.92 18.24
C ALA A 180 0.64 -13.10 17.41
N ALA A 181 -0.26 -13.75 16.67
CA ALA A 181 0.11 -14.78 15.71
C ALA A 181 0.56 -14.15 14.39
N ILE A 182 1.80 -14.39 13.98
CA ILE A 182 2.27 -13.98 12.65
C ILE A 182 1.80 -15.01 11.62
N VAL A 183 1.20 -14.54 10.54
CA VAL A 183 0.76 -15.34 9.39
C VAL A 183 1.51 -14.86 8.14
N ILE A 184 2.25 -15.75 7.51
CA ILE A 184 2.89 -15.44 6.23
C ILE A 184 1.88 -15.59 5.09
N ASP A 185 1.82 -14.57 4.24
CA ASP A 185 0.95 -14.61 3.08
C ASP A 185 1.31 -15.77 2.14
N ARG A 186 0.28 -16.62 1.87
CA ARG A 186 0.43 -17.81 1.02
C ARG A 186 0.94 -17.48 -0.39
N PHE A 187 0.59 -16.30 -0.93
CA PHE A 187 1.03 -15.88 -2.25
C PHE A 187 2.56 -15.80 -2.32
N HIS A 188 3.19 -15.20 -1.32
CA HIS A 188 4.65 -15.07 -1.24
C HIS A 188 5.35 -16.42 -1.07
N VAL A 189 4.74 -17.36 -0.33
CA VAL A 189 5.28 -18.72 -0.19
C VAL A 189 5.17 -19.50 -1.50
N VAL A 190 4.03 -19.43 -2.19
CA VAL A 190 3.83 -20.08 -3.50
C VAL A 190 4.69 -19.42 -4.58
N LYS A 191 4.93 -18.13 -4.49
CA LYS A 191 5.83 -17.43 -5.41
C LYS A 191 7.25 -17.96 -5.36
N LEU A 192 7.78 -18.30 -4.18
CA LEU A 192 9.13 -18.87 -4.06
C LEU A 192 9.31 -20.11 -4.95
N ILE A 193 8.33 -21.03 -4.96
CA ILE A 193 8.45 -22.24 -5.75
C ILE A 193 8.34 -21.98 -7.26
N ASN A 194 7.50 -21.01 -7.66
CA ASN A 194 7.40 -20.57 -9.04
C ASN A 194 8.70 -19.90 -9.52
N ASP A 195 9.33 -19.09 -8.66
CA ASP A 195 10.59 -18.41 -8.98
C ASP A 195 11.72 -19.42 -9.17
N VAL A 196 11.85 -20.42 -8.30
CA VAL A 196 12.85 -21.49 -8.45
C VAL A 196 12.59 -22.33 -9.70
N LEU A 197 11.34 -22.69 -10.02
CA LEU A 197 10.99 -23.36 -11.29
C LEU A 197 11.40 -22.52 -12.50
N SER A 198 11.14 -21.23 -12.44
CA SER A 198 11.52 -20.29 -13.51
C SER A 198 13.03 -20.20 -13.69
N ASP A 199 13.79 -20.18 -12.59
CA ASP A 199 15.25 -20.11 -12.63
C ASP A 199 15.88 -21.44 -13.07
N TYR A 200 15.32 -22.57 -12.65
CA TYR A 200 15.70 -23.88 -13.16
C TYR A 200 15.50 -23.97 -14.69
N ARG A 201 14.33 -23.56 -15.20
CA ARG A 201 14.06 -23.47 -16.63
C ARG A 201 15.09 -22.60 -17.35
N LYS A 202 15.43 -21.41 -16.80
CA LYS A 202 16.43 -20.51 -17.39
C LYS A 202 17.81 -21.15 -17.42
N THR A 203 18.18 -21.89 -16.39
CA THR A 203 19.46 -22.59 -16.28
C THR A 203 19.54 -23.71 -17.31
N LEU A 204 18.47 -24.50 -17.46
CA LEU A 204 18.36 -25.51 -18.51
C LEU A 204 18.51 -24.87 -19.90
N CYS A 205 17.82 -23.77 -20.17
CA CYS A 205 17.93 -23.06 -21.44
C CYS A 205 19.34 -22.57 -21.78
N LYS A 206 20.19 -22.25 -20.78
CA LYS A 206 21.57 -21.79 -21.06
C LYS A 206 22.43 -22.86 -21.74
N GLN A 207 22.14 -24.14 -21.51
CA GLN A 207 22.90 -25.28 -21.99
C GLN A 207 22.40 -25.83 -23.36
N LEU A 208 21.30 -25.28 -23.88
CA LEU A 208 20.61 -25.81 -25.05
C LEU A 208 20.83 -24.96 -26.31
N PRO A 209 20.69 -25.55 -27.51
CA PRO A 209 20.67 -24.84 -28.80
C PRO A 209 19.52 -23.82 -28.89
N ALA A 210 19.67 -22.81 -29.75
CA ALA A 210 18.67 -21.73 -29.89
C ALA A 210 17.25 -22.17 -30.21
N ALA A 211 17.09 -23.24 -31.03
CA ALA A 211 15.79 -23.79 -31.36
C ALA A 211 15.08 -24.38 -30.13
N GLU A 212 15.77 -25.18 -29.33
CA GLU A 212 15.24 -25.81 -28.12
C GLU A 212 14.94 -24.81 -27.04
N LYS A 213 15.79 -23.75 -26.89
CA LYS A 213 15.50 -22.59 -26.01
C LYS A 213 14.17 -21.94 -26.34
N LYS A 214 13.87 -21.76 -27.64
CA LYS A 214 12.61 -21.17 -28.10
C LYS A 214 11.42 -22.08 -27.74
N GLU A 215 11.56 -23.39 -27.87
CA GLU A 215 10.52 -24.35 -27.50
C GLU A 215 10.21 -24.25 -25.98
N ILE A 216 11.22 -24.34 -25.11
CA ILE A 216 11.05 -24.26 -23.64
C ILE A 216 10.50 -22.91 -23.22
N ASN A 217 10.95 -21.80 -23.83
CA ASN A 217 10.43 -20.47 -23.52
C ASN A 217 8.95 -20.32 -23.90
N SER A 218 8.48 -21.03 -24.94
CA SER A 218 7.07 -20.99 -25.37
C SER A 218 6.10 -21.52 -24.31
N VAL A 219 6.56 -22.39 -23.41
CA VAL A 219 5.74 -22.97 -22.32
C VAL A 219 5.91 -22.27 -20.97
N GLN A 220 6.67 -21.18 -20.88
CA GLN A 220 6.93 -20.46 -19.63
C GLN A 220 5.63 -20.10 -18.90
N LYS A 221 4.63 -19.57 -19.62
CA LYS A 221 3.34 -19.20 -19.02
C LYS A 221 2.62 -20.45 -18.47
N ALA A 222 2.64 -21.54 -19.21
CA ALA A 222 2.02 -22.80 -18.79
C ALA A 222 2.69 -23.40 -17.57
N LEU A 223 4.02 -23.33 -17.44
CA LEU A 223 4.77 -23.77 -16.25
C LEU A 223 4.40 -22.99 -14.98
N ASN A 224 4.04 -21.71 -15.11
CA ASN A 224 3.59 -20.89 -13.99
C ASN A 224 2.10 -21.04 -13.69
N THR A 225 1.32 -21.61 -14.63
CA THR A 225 -0.11 -21.85 -14.47
C THR A 225 -0.35 -23.11 -13.65
N ASN A 226 -1.45 -23.14 -12.86
CA ASN A 226 -1.86 -24.34 -12.14
C ASN A 226 -2.31 -25.41 -13.13
N ARG A 227 -2.10 -26.67 -12.79
CA ARG A 227 -2.49 -27.79 -13.66
C ARG A 227 -3.97 -27.77 -14.02
N LYS A 228 -4.84 -27.45 -13.07
CA LYS A 228 -6.29 -27.37 -13.29
C LYS A 228 -6.73 -26.23 -14.21
N ASP A 229 -5.91 -25.20 -14.34
CA ASP A 229 -6.20 -23.99 -15.13
C ASP A 229 -5.53 -24.01 -16.51
N LEU A 230 -4.82 -25.10 -16.85
CA LEU A 230 -4.17 -25.28 -18.14
C LEU A 230 -5.19 -25.53 -19.23
N THR A 231 -5.04 -24.83 -20.36
CA THR A 231 -5.80 -25.18 -21.60
C THR A 231 -5.30 -26.47 -22.22
N ALA A 232 -6.15 -27.11 -23.02
CA ALA A 232 -5.77 -28.34 -23.75
C ALA A 232 -4.50 -28.16 -24.62
N ASN A 233 -4.34 -26.99 -25.24
CA ASN A 233 -3.14 -26.67 -26.03
C ASN A 233 -1.89 -26.51 -25.15
N GLN A 234 -2.02 -25.87 -23.98
CA GLN A 234 -0.92 -25.79 -23.04
C GLN A 234 -0.49 -27.15 -22.50
N ASN A 235 -1.46 -28.04 -22.16
CA ASN A 235 -1.17 -29.41 -21.73
C ASN A 235 -0.43 -30.18 -22.80
N LYS A 236 -0.89 -30.11 -24.07
CA LYS A 236 -0.22 -30.80 -25.20
C LYS A 236 1.22 -30.32 -25.39
N LYS A 237 1.45 -29.00 -25.33
CA LYS A 237 2.80 -28.43 -25.44
C LYS A 237 3.69 -28.83 -24.26
N LEU A 238 3.18 -28.83 -23.04
CA LEU A 238 3.93 -29.30 -21.87
C LEU A 238 4.29 -30.77 -22.00
N GLY A 239 3.35 -31.64 -22.40
CA GLY A 239 3.62 -33.07 -22.61
C GLY A 239 4.76 -33.32 -23.61
N TYR A 240 4.80 -32.57 -24.73
CA TYR A 240 5.92 -32.62 -25.66
C TYR A 240 7.25 -32.20 -25.04
N ILE A 241 7.27 -31.10 -24.24
CA ILE A 241 8.47 -30.66 -23.57
C ILE A 241 8.91 -31.65 -22.50
N TYR A 242 7.99 -32.24 -21.75
CA TYR A 242 8.30 -33.23 -20.72
C TYR A 242 8.88 -34.53 -21.28
N SER A 243 8.44 -34.98 -22.49
CA SER A 243 9.07 -36.12 -23.14
C SER A 243 10.53 -35.90 -23.52
N LYS A 244 10.94 -34.65 -23.74
CA LYS A 244 12.33 -34.26 -23.97
C LYS A 244 13.11 -33.95 -22.68
N TYR A 245 12.45 -33.37 -21.68
CA TYR A 245 13.04 -32.89 -20.43
C TYR A 245 12.23 -33.40 -19.23
N PRO A 246 12.37 -34.67 -18.84
CA PRO A 246 11.63 -35.27 -17.72
C PRO A 246 11.85 -34.56 -16.39
N GLU A 247 13.03 -33.94 -16.20
CA GLU A 247 13.36 -33.16 -14.97
C GLU A 247 12.50 -31.91 -14.86
N LEU A 248 12.07 -31.30 -15.97
CA LEU A 248 11.17 -30.16 -15.96
C LEU A 248 9.75 -30.58 -15.58
N GLU A 249 9.32 -31.77 -15.95
CA GLU A 249 8.07 -32.38 -15.49
C GLU A 249 8.11 -32.60 -13.97
N MET A 250 9.19 -33.21 -13.47
CA MET A 250 9.40 -33.42 -12.03
C MET A 250 9.34 -32.11 -11.27
N ALA A 251 10.00 -31.07 -11.76
CA ALA A 251 9.97 -29.74 -11.15
C ALA A 251 8.56 -29.17 -11.11
N TYR A 252 7.80 -29.31 -12.19
CA TYR A 252 6.41 -28.86 -12.25
C TYR A 252 5.50 -29.66 -11.30
N ASP A 253 5.66 -30.97 -11.25
CA ASP A 253 4.90 -31.84 -10.35
C ASP A 253 5.14 -31.49 -8.88
N LEU A 254 6.39 -31.28 -8.50
CA LEU A 254 6.74 -30.85 -7.16
C LEU A 254 6.16 -29.46 -6.82
N LYS A 255 6.11 -28.54 -7.80
CA LYS A 255 5.42 -27.26 -7.62
C LYS A 255 3.94 -27.46 -7.32
N GLU A 256 3.25 -28.27 -8.11
CA GLU A 256 1.83 -28.58 -7.93
C GLU A 256 1.54 -29.31 -6.61
N GLU A 257 2.40 -30.26 -6.21
CA GLU A 257 2.29 -30.94 -4.92
C GLU A 257 2.44 -29.96 -3.75
N PHE A 258 3.36 -29.00 -3.85
CA PHE A 258 3.52 -27.95 -2.84
C PHE A 258 2.28 -27.08 -2.71
N ARG A 259 1.71 -26.65 -3.83
CA ARG A 259 0.48 -25.83 -3.83
C ARG A 259 -0.69 -26.55 -3.14
N LYS A 260 -0.80 -27.85 -3.33
CA LYS A 260 -1.82 -28.67 -2.69
C LYS A 260 -1.70 -28.75 -1.17
N ILE A 261 -0.59 -28.26 -0.57
CA ILE A 261 -0.46 -28.11 0.88
C ILE A 261 -1.52 -27.14 1.39
N TYR A 262 -1.76 -26.06 0.65
CA TYR A 262 -2.75 -25.05 1.01
C TYR A 262 -4.22 -25.48 0.82
N ASP A 263 -4.46 -26.65 0.22
CA ASP A 263 -5.79 -27.26 0.15
C ASP A 263 -6.14 -28.05 1.45
N CYS A 264 -5.21 -28.15 2.39
CA CYS A 264 -5.47 -28.83 3.68
C CYS A 264 -6.38 -27.98 4.57
N THR A 265 -7.26 -28.65 5.31
CA THR A 265 -8.24 -28.01 6.19
C THR A 265 -7.71 -27.69 7.58
N ASN A 266 -6.52 -28.19 7.94
CA ASN A 266 -5.92 -27.95 9.25
C ASN A 266 -4.39 -28.02 9.20
N ARG A 267 -3.76 -27.43 10.20
CA ARG A 267 -2.30 -27.33 10.35
C ARG A 267 -1.61 -28.69 10.36
N ARG A 268 -2.15 -29.67 11.07
CA ARG A 268 -1.53 -31.00 11.19
C ARG A 268 -1.42 -31.69 9.81
N ALA A 269 -2.49 -31.66 9.02
CA ALA A 269 -2.50 -32.22 7.68
C ALA A 269 -1.52 -31.51 6.75
N ALA A 270 -1.46 -30.16 6.83
CA ALA A 270 -0.54 -29.36 6.05
C ALA A 270 0.93 -29.67 6.36
N VAL A 271 1.29 -29.73 7.65
CA VAL A 271 2.64 -30.10 8.11
C VAL A 271 3.04 -31.48 7.65
N LEU A 272 2.16 -32.49 7.78
CA LEU A 272 2.42 -33.85 7.30
C LEU A 272 2.63 -33.89 5.78
N LYS A 273 1.82 -33.15 5.02
CA LYS A 273 1.93 -33.10 3.56
C LYS A 273 3.22 -32.39 3.15
N TYR A 274 3.59 -31.29 3.81
CA TYR A 274 4.87 -30.60 3.61
C TYR A 274 6.05 -31.53 3.93
N THR A 275 6.03 -32.25 5.04
CA THR A 275 7.10 -33.17 5.44
C THR A 275 7.34 -34.24 4.36
N LYS A 276 6.27 -34.82 3.81
CA LYS A 276 6.35 -35.78 2.69
C LYS A 276 6.97 -35.13 1.46
N TRP A 277 6.50 -33.95 1.10
CA TRP A 277 7.01 -33.17 -0.03
C TRP A 277 8.51 -32.83 0.15
N SER A 278 8.88 -32.30 1.29
CA SER A 278 10.27 -31.91 1.61
C SER A 278 11.23 -33.11 1.53
N ARG A 279 10.82 -34.31 1.99
CA ARG A 279 11.59 -35.54 1.85
C ARG A 279 11.78 -35.92 0.37
N LYS A 280 10.71 -35.83 -0.43
CA LYS A 280 10.74 -36.12 -1.87
C LYS A 280 11.69 -35.15 -2.59
N VAL A 281 11.65 -33.85 -2.27
CA VAL A 281 12.57 -32.84 -2.80
C VAL A 281 14.03 -33.20 -2.51
N LYS A 282 14.35 -33.51 -1.26
CA LYS A 282 15.72 -33.84 -0.85
C LYS A 282 16.30 -35.09 -1.55
N GLN A 283 15.43 -36.01 -1.90
CA GLN A 283 15.83 -37.26 -2.58
C GLN A 283 15.97 -37.09 -4.09
N ASN A 284 15.12 -36.26 -4.71
CA ASN A 284 14.93 -36.33 -6.15
C ASN A 284 15.20 -34.99 -6.89
N PHE A 285 15.19 -33.83 -6.21
CA PHE A 285 15.26 -32.55 -6.92
C PHE A 285 15.93 -31.43 -6.12
N SER A 286 17.28 -31.39 -6.18
CA SER A 286 18.10 -30.43 -5.45
C SER A 286 17.77 -28.96 -5.64
N PRO A 287 17.28 -28.46 -6.81
CA PRO A 287 16.93 -27.06 -6.98
C PRO A 287 15.89 -26.52 -5.98
N TYR A 288 15.05 -27.38 -5.41
CA TYR A 288 14.04 -26.96 -4.42
C TYR A 288 14.52 -27.05 -2.95
N ILE A 289 15.74 -27.52 -2.67
CA ILE A 289 16.28 -27.61 -1.30
C ILE A 289 16.24 -26.23 -0.59
N PRO A 290 16.63 -25.10 -1.21
CA PRO A 290 16.56 -23.79 -0.56
C PRO A 290 15.16 -23.39 -0.11
N ILE A 291 14.11 -23.88 -0.81
CA ILE A 291 12.71 -23.66 -0.40
C ILE A 291 12.44 -24.42 0.91
N THR A 292 12.92 -25.66 1.04
CA THR A 292 12.74 -26.44 2.27
C THR A 292 13.40 -25.74 3.47
N GLU A 293 14.57 -25.14 3.28
CA GLU A 293 15.26 -24.37 4.30
C GLU A 293 14.49 -23.12 4.69
N THR A 294 13.95 -22.39 3.70
CA THR A 294 13.15 -21.20 3.95
C THR A 294 11.85 -21.54 4.68
N VAL A 295 11.12 -22.56 4.24
CA VAL A 295 9.88 -23.00 4.91
C VAL A 295 10.16 -23.51 6.33
N ASN A 296 11.29 -24.23 6.55
CA ASN A 296 11.64 -24.67 7.89
C ASN A 296 11.96 -23.50 8.84
N ARG A 297 12.63 -22.46 8.33
CA ARG A 297 12.95 -21.22 9.08
C ARG A 297 11.71 -20.43 9.49
N TRP A 298 10.68 -20.47 8.67
CA TRP A 298 9.42 -19.76 8.82
C TRP A 298 8.24 -20.69 9.11
N SER A 299 8.52 -21.89 9.59
CA SER A 299 7.49 -22.96 9.69
C SER A 299 6.33 -22.57 10.60
N ARG A 300 6.59 -21.92 11.73
CA ARG A 300 5.55 -21.47 12.66
C ARG A 300 4.60 -20.50 11.95
N GLU A 301 5.15 -19.48 11.32
CA GLU A 301 4.41 -18.37 10.73
C GLU A 301 3.70 -18.79 9.43
N ILE A 302 4.31 -19.67 8.61
CA ILE A 302 3.69 -20.22 7.40
C ILE A 302 2.51 -21.13 7.76
N PHE A 303 2.68 -22.01 8.74
CA PHE A 303 1.60 -22.95 9.12
C PHE A 303 0.55 -22.33 10.04
N ASN A 304 0.77 -21.15 10.61
CA ASN A 304 -0.28 -20.37 11.28
C ASN A 304 -1.43 -20.02 10.32
N TYR A 305 -1.21 -19.98 9.00
CA TYR A 305 -2.27 -19.78 8.01
C TYR A 305 -3.44 -20.79 8.17
N PHE A 306 -3.17 -22.01 8.60
CA PHE A 306 -4.20 -23.05 8.73
C PHE A 306 -5.04 -22.91 10.01
N ASP A 307 -4.56 -22.14 10.96
CA ASP A 307 -5.30 -21.76 12.17
C ASP A 307 -5.97 -20.39 12.02
N HIS A 308 -5.37 -19.52 11.20
CA HIS A 308 -5.77 -18.14 10.92
C HIS A 308 -5.69 -17.86 9.41
N PRO A 309 -6.75 -18.15 8.63
CA PRO A 309 -6.69 -18.11 7.15
C PRO A 309 -6.75 -16.68 6.57
N TYR A 310 -5.92 -15.79 7.09
CA TYR A 310 -5.79 -14.42 6.58
C TYR A 310 -4.71 -14.33 5.49
N THR A 311 -4.92 -13.41 4.55
CA THR A 311 -3.99 -13.12 3.46
C THR A 311 -3.74 -11.62 3.34
N ASN A 312 -2.66 -11.23 2.67
CA ASN A 312 -2.34 -9.83 2.38
C ASN A 312 -3.10 -9.26 1.16
N GLY A 313 -4.12 -9.95 0.63
CA GLY A 313 -4.84 -9.50 -0.57
C GLY A 313 -5.40 -8.08 -0.44
N VAL A 314 -5.93 -7.71 0.73
CA VAL A 314 -6.38 -6.34 1.02
C VAL A 314 -5.23 -5.35 0.93
N THR A 315 -4.09 -5.67 1.55
CA THR A 315 -2.89 -4.83 1.54
C THR A 315 -2.32 -4.67 0.13
N GLU A 316 -2.30 -5.75 -0.67
CA GLU A 316 -1.87 -5.71 -2.07
C GLU A 316 -2.78 -4.80 -2.93
N ALA A 317 -4.11 -4.87 -2.75
CA ALA A 317 -5.06 -4.01 -3.45
C ALA A 317 -4.86 -2.53 -3.06
N ILE A 318 -4.70 -2.22 -1.78
CA ILE A 318 -4.39 -0.88 -1.28
C ILE A 318 -3.05 -0.39 -1.85
N ASN A 319 -2.02 -1.22 -1.91
CA ASN A 319 -0.73 -0.90 -2.53
C ASN A 319 -0.88 -0.56 -4.02
N GLY A 320 -1.76 -1.23 -4.74
CA GLY A 320 -2.13 -0.88 -6.12
C GLY A 320 -2.67 0.53 -6.23
N CYS A 321 -3.61 0.91 -5.35
CA CYS A 321 -4.20 2.25 -5.29
C CYS A 321 -3.16 3.32 -4.91
N ILE A 322 -2.30 3.05 -3.94
CA ILE A 322 -1.20 3.95 -3.54
C ILE A 322 -0.29 4.25 -4.74
N LYS A 323 0.10 3.21 -5.49
CA LYS A 323 0.93 3.36 -6.70
C LYS A 323 0.23 4.19 -7.77
N ALA A 324 -1.08 4.05 -7.95
CA ALA A 324 -1.86 4.86 -8.90
C ALA A 324 -1.87 6.34 -8.48
N ILE A 325 -2.19 6.64 -7.22
CA ILE A 325 -2.21 8.00 -6.67
C ILE A 325 -0.83 8.66 -6.78
N ALA A 326 0.24 7.92 -6.46
CA ALA A 326 1.61 8.41 -6.56
C ALA A 326 2.00 8.76 -8.02
N ARG A 327 1.61 7.92 -8.98
CA ARG A 327 1.84 8.13 -10.41
C ARG A 327 1.11 9.35 -10.93
N ASP A 328 -0.15 9.55 -10.55
CA ASP A 328 -0.95 10.70 -10.96
C ASP A 328 -0.43 12.00 -10.35
N GLY A 329 0.13 11.95 -9.17
CA GLY A 329 0.69 13.08 -8.44
C GLY A 329 2.01 13.60 -9.01
N LYS A 330 2.77 12.75 -9.72
CA LYS A 330 4.06 13.10 -10.34
C LYS A 330 5.04 13.82 -9.40
N GLY A 331 5.25 13.25 -8.21
CA GLY A 331 6.23 13.76 -7.26
C GLY A 331 5.64 14.33 -5.97
N TYR A 332 4.53 13.82 -5.49
CA TYR A 332 4.06 14.14 -4.13
C TYR A 332 5.13 13.82 -3.08
N SER A 333 5.26 14.70 -2.08
CA SER A 333 6.01 14.37 -0.87
C SER A 333 5.35 13.18 -0.15
N PHE A 334 6.11 12.52 0.72
CA PHE A 334 5.57 11.41 1.51
C PHE A 334 4.36 11.84 2.35
N GLU A 335 4.43 12.99 3.02
CA GLU A 335 3.36 13.54 3.85
C GLU A 335 2.07 13.76 3.05
N ILE A 336 2.18 14.31 1.83
CA ILE A 336 1.03 14.51 0.94
C ILE A 336 0.47 13.18 0.47
N LEU A 337 1.31 12.26 0.01
CA LEU A 337 0.86 10.96 -0.47
C LEU A 337 0.15 10.18 0.63
N ARG A 338 0.76 10.10 1.82
CA ARG A 338 0.17 9.48 3.02
C ARG A 338 -1.20 10.08 3.33
N GLY A 339 -1.29 11.41 3.44
CA GLY A 339 -2.54 12.09 3.77
C GLY A 339 -3.62 11.91 2.71
N LYS A 340 -3.25 11.88 1.41
CA LYS A 340 -4.21 11.62 0.31
C LYS A 340 -4.77 10.21 0.39
N VAL A 341 -3.95 9.22 0.68
CA VAL A 341 -4.40 7.83 0.79
C VAL A 341 -5.22 7.65 2.08
N LEU A 342 -4.72 8.10 3.22
CA LEU A 342 -5.34 7.90 4.52
C LEU A 342 -6.69 8.61 4.65
N TYR A 343 -6.77 9.88 4.22
CA TYR A 343 -7.96 10.72 4.38
C TYR A 343 -8.80 10.88 3.10
N GLY A 344 -8.25 10.59 1.93
CA GLY A 344 -8.92 10.76 0.65
C GLY A 344 -9.91 9.65 0.30
N GLN A 345 -9.81 8.50 0.97
CA GLN A 345 -10.66 7.31 0.75
C GLN A 345 -10.75 6.83 -0.72
N ALA A 346 -9.86 7.32 -1.58
CA ALA A 346 -9.85 6.95 -3.00
C ALA A 346 -9.66 5.43 -3.22
N TYR A 347 -9.01 4.74 -2.29
CA TYR A 347 -8.83 3.29 -2.34
C TYR A 347 -10.11 2.51 -2.02
N LYS A 348 -11.07 3.07 -1.28
CA LYS A 348 -12.36 2.41 -1.00
C LYS A 348 -13.12 2.15 -2.30
N THR A 349 -13.09 3.10 -3.23
CA THR A 349 -13.70 2.92 -4.56
C THR A 349 -12.96 1.85 -5.37
N CYS A 350 -11.63 1.79 -5.30
CA CYS A 350 -10.85 0.76 -5.98
C CYS A 350 -11.13 -0.65 -5.44
N LEU A 351 -11.27 -0.80 -4.12
CA LEU A 351 -11.55 -2.10 -3.49
C LEU A 351 -12.93 -2.65 -3.90
N LEU A 352 -13.93 -1.80 -4.08
CA LEU A 352 -15.26 -2.22 -4.56
C LEU A 352 -15.20 -2.85 -5.96
N TYR A 353 -14.31 -2.36 -6.85
CA TYR A 353 -14.14 -2.92 -8.20
C TYR A 353 -13.28 -4.20 -8.24
N THR A 354 -12.50 -4.47 -7.20
CA THR A 354 -11.66 -5.69 -7.15
C THR A 354 -12.34 -6.86 -6.46
N SER A 355 -13.31 -6.63 -5.58
CA SER A 355 -14.12 -7.68 -4.96
C SER A 355 -15.03 -8.38 -5.97
N ASP A 356 -15.54 -7.65 -6.98
CA ASP A 356 -16.39 -8.21 -8.05
C ASP A 356 -15.60 -9.01 -9.10
N ALA A 357 -14.27 -9.01 -9.04
CA ALA A 357 -13.39 -9.75 -9.95
C ALA A 357 -12.75 -11.01 -9.33
N ALA A 358 -13.07 -11.31 -8.07
CA ALA A 358 -12.49 -12.40 -7.29
C ALA A 358 -13.46 -13.57 -7.02
N ASP A 359 -14.73 -13.47 -7.50
CA ASP A 359 -15.71 -14.56 -7.51
C ASP A 359 -15.60 -15.45 -8.75
#